data_482d202ef6ad1a2cb2e6be65e782fd3f
#
_entry.id   482d202ef6ad1a2cb2e6be65e782fd3f
#
_cell.length_a   1.000
_cell.length_b   1.000
_cell.length_c   1.000
_cell.angle_alpha   90.00
_cell.angle_beta   90.00
_cell.angle_gamma   90.00
#
_symmetry.space_group_name_H-M   'P 1'
#
loop_
_entity.id
_entity.type
_entity.pdbx_description
1 polymer ?
#
loop_
_entity_poly.entity_id
_entity_poly.type
_entity_poly.pdbx_seq_one_letter_code
_entity_poly.pdbx_strand_id
1 'polypeptide(L)'
;MDFYITKEEIVSSLNATLGVVEKRQTLPILANVLFEVDESTLRLTATDLESEISTISTISNFKSGGRTTAPAKKLSELCRLFKEGDEIHFFLDGDNLKIETSSGKYNLSTLPSEDFPVFEKEEGGNTVNITGPNLKALIYKTSFAMGNQDWRHYLNGLYISVEDNNITSVATDAHRLALSLIHI
;
A
#
# COMPACT_ATOMS: atom_id res chain seq x y z
N MET A 1 19.00 0.74 -10.33
CA MET A 1 17.56 0.73 -10.66
C MET A 1 17.32 1.70 -11.80
N ASP A 2 16.73 1.23 -12.92
CA ASP A 2 16.45 2.04 -14.12
C ASP A 2 15.34 1.34 -14.92
N PHE A 3 14.17 1.98 -15.07
CA PHE A 3 12.98 1.41 -15.70
C PHE A 3 12.00 2.48 -16.18
N TYR A 4 11.04 2.06 -17.02
CA TYR A 4 9.94 2.88 -17.51
C TYR A 4 8.60 2.30 -17.07
N ILE A 5 7.66 3.17 -16.77
CA ILE A 5 6.30 2.80 -16.37
C ILE A 5 5.30 3.87 -16.84
N THR A 6 4.07 3.48 -17.15
CA THR A 6 3.03 4.46 -17.50
C THR A 6 2.55 5.24 -16.30
N LYS A 7 2.07 6.45 -16.53
CA LYS A 7 1.47 7.28 -15.47
C LYS A 7 0.34 6.55 -14.76
N GLU A 8 -0.51 5.88 -15.48
CA GLU A 8 -1.69 5.20 -14.94
C GLU A 8 -1.30 4.11 -13.93
N GLU A 9 -0.30 3.30 -14.27
CA GLU A 9 0.20 2.21 -13.42
C GLU A 9 0.82 2.76 -12.13
N ILE A 10 1.71 3.73 -12.23
CA ILE A 10 2.39 4.29 -11.05
C ILE A 10 1.40 5.05 -10.13
N VAL A 11 0.47 5.83 -10.70
CA VAL A 11 -0.54 6.57 -9.93
C VAL A 11 -1.51 5.60 -9.25
N SER A 12 -1.93 4.54 -9.92
CA SER A 12 -2.78 3.50 -9.33
C SER A 12 -2.11 2.86 -8.11
N SER A 13 -0.85 2.44 -8.26
CA SER A 13 -0.08 1.82 -7.18
C SER A 13 0.18 2.75 -6.01
N LEU A 14 0.54 4.01 -6.28
CA LEU A 14 0.74 5.02 -5.24
C LEU A 14 -0.56 5.32 -4.49
N ASN A 15 -1.70 5.44 -5.18
CA ASN A 15 -2.99 5.68 -4.53
C ASN A 15 -3.37 4.54 -3.58
N ALA A 16 -3.08 3.30 -3.92
CA ALA A 16 -3.36 2.15 -3.07
C ALA A 16 -2.48 2.14 -1.81
N THR A 17 -1.21 2.55 -1.91
CA THR A 17 -0.26 2.52 -0.79
C THR A 17 -0.34 3.74 0.14
N LEU A 18 -0.82 4.90 -0.35
CA LEU A 18 -0.87 6.15 0.43
C LEU A 18 -1.71 6.07 1.70
N GLY A 19 -2.64 5.12 1.79
CA GLY A 19 -3.53 4.97 2.94
C GLY A 19 -2.81 4.63 4.25
N VAL A 20 -1.65 3.98 4.17
CA VAL A 20 -0.83 3.56 5.33
C VAL A 20 0.42 4.41 5.49
N VAL A 21 0.67 5.38 4.62
CA VAL A 21 1.82 6.29 4.78
C VAL A 21 1.61 7.18 6.00
N GLU A 22 2.50 7.10 6.96
CA GLU A 22 2.44 7.83 8.22
C GLU A 22 2.47 9.35 7.99
N LYS A 23 1.57 10.07 8.65
CA LYS A 23 1.49 11.53 8.61
C LYS A 23 2.27 12.21 9.73
N ARG A 24 2.44 11.53 10.87
CA ARG A 24 3.15 12.03 12.05
C ARG A 24 4.46 11.27 12.17
N GLN A 25 5.53 11.89 11.72
CA GLN A 25 6.84 11.26 11.56
C GLN A 25 7.55 11.04 12.90
N THR A 26 7.36 9.90 13.53
CA THR A 26 8.31 9.39 14.51
C THR A 26 9.57 8.84 13.83
N LEU A 27 9.39 8.20 12.66
CA LEU A 27 10.47 7.70 11.80
C LEU A 27 10.29 8.27 10.39
N PRO A 28 11.25 9.08 9.88
CA PRO A 28 11.16 9.72 8.56
C PRO A 28 10.92 8.74 7.41
N ILE A 29 11.44 7.51 7.51
CA ILE A 29 11.33 6.49 6.45
C ILE A 29 9.89 6.01 6.23
N LEU A 30 9.01 6.10 7.25
CA LEU A 30 7.59 5.74 7.14
C LEU A 30 6.78 6.72 6.29
N ALA A 31 7.35 7.90 5.97
CA ALA A 31 6.79 8.83 4.99
C ALA A 31 7.15 8.45 3.54
N ASN A 32 8.04 7.48 3.38
CA ASN A 32 8.47 6.98 2.07
C ASN A 32 7.67 5.74 1.67
N VAL A 33 7.71 5.44 0.39
CA VAL A 33 7.33 4.17 -0.20
C VAL A 33 8.59 3.45 -0.67
N LEU A 34 8.68 2.16 -0.39
CA LEU A 34 9.77 1.29 -0.86
C LEU A 34 9.49 0.89 -2.31
N PHE A 35 10.48 1.09 -3.16
CA PHE A 35 10.54 0.60 -4.54
C PHE A 35 11.36 -0.67 -4.59
N GLU A 36 10.83 -1.70 -5.19
CA GLU A 36 11.54 -2.93 -5.55
C GLU A 36 11.25 -3.22 -7.02
N VAL A 37 12.28 -3.15 -7.85
CA VAL A 37 12.17 -3.34 -9.30
C VAL A 37 12.86 -4.64 -9.68
N ASP A 38 12.11 -5.51 -10.32
CA ASP A 38 12.57 -6.75 -10.92
C ASP A 38 12.25 -6.74 -12.42
N GLU A 39 12.68 -7.74 -13.17
CA GLU A 39 12.71 -7.81 -14.65
C GLU A 39 11.43 -7.31 -15.36
N SER A 40 10.27 -7.49 -14.77
CA SER A 40 8.99 -7.10 -15.39
C SER A 40 8.05 -6.34 -14.46
N THR A 41 8.42 -6.16 -13.19
CA THR A 41 7.51 -5.63 -12.19
C THR A 41 8.15 -4.57 -11.31
N LEU A 42 7.33 -3.60 -10.93
CA LEU A 42 7.56 -2.69 -9.83
C LEU A 42 6.68 -3.10 -8.66
N ARG A 43 7.28 -3.42 -7.52
CA ARG A 43 6.58 -3.52 -6.24
C ARG A 43 6.75 -2.22 -5.48
N LEU A 44 5.64 -1.65 -5.02
CA LEU A 44 5.61 -0.53 -4.09
C LEU A 44 5.06 -1.00 -2.75
N THR A 45 5.79 -0.74 -1.67
CA THR A 45 5.38 -1.11 -0.31
C THR A 45 5.38 0.13 0.58
N ALA A 46 4.32 0.30 1.35
CA ALA A 46 4.21 1.31 2.40
C ALA A 46 3.73 0.67 3.71
N THR A 47 4.16 1.21 4.84
CA THR A 47 3.80 0.72 6.17
C THR A 47 3.76 1.84 7.20
N ASP A 48 2.94 1.66 8.23
CA ASP A 48 2.89 2.46 9.46
C ASP A 48 3.35 1.67 10.69
N LEU A 49 3.98 0.50 10.50
CA LEU A 49 4.39 -0.51 11.48
C LEU A 49 3.25 -1.36 12.07
N GLU A 50 1.99 -1.00 11.83
CA GLU A 50 0.82 -1.79 12.23
C GLU A 50 0.19 -2.49 11.00
N SER A 51 0.28 -1.83 9.86
CA SER A 51 -0.26 -2.30 8.58
C SER A 51 0.78 -2.16 7.48
N GLU A 52 0.79 -3.08 6.54
CA GLU A 52 1.60 -3.00 5.33
C GLU A 52 0.72 -3.17 4.10
N ILE A 53 0.91 -2.30 3.11
CA ILE A 53 0.28 -2.44 1.80
C ILE A 53 1.36 -2.53 0.74
N SER A 54 1.35 -3.62 -0.01
CA SER A 54 2.18 -3.81 -1.20
C SER A 54 1.33 -3.87 -2.45
N THR A 55 1.77 -3.20 -3.51
CA THR A 55 1.19 -3.27 -4.85
C THR A 55 2.22 -3.75 -5.85
N ILE A 56 1.75 -4.38 -6.92
CA ILE A 56 2.61 -4.84 -8.03
C ILE A 56 2.05 -4.25 -9.31
N SER A 57 2.91 -3.55 -10.06
CA SER A 57 2.61 -2.99 -11.37
C SER A 57 3.54 -3.56 -12.42
N THR A 58 3.06 -3.64 -13.66
CA THR A 58 3.90 -3.99 -14.80
C THR A 58 4.71 -2.78 -15.25
N ILE A 59 6.00 -2.95 -15.48
CA ILE A 59 6.85 -1.93 -16.08
C ILE A 59 6.85 -2.07 -17.60
N SER A 60 6.93 -0.94 -18.32
CA SER A 60 6.91 -0.96 -19.80
C SER A 60 8.29 -1.27 -20.40
N ASN A 61 9.35 -0.87 -19.74
CA ASN A 61 10.72 -1.18 -20.17
C ASN A 61 11.65 -1.29 -18.95
N PHE A 62 12.42 -2.35 -18.92
CA PHE A 62 13.39 -2.66 -17.87
C PHE A 62 14.82 -2.49 -18.36
N LYS A 63 15.64 -1.78 -17.61
CA LYS A 63 17.08 -1.66 -17.84
C LYS A 63 17.89 -2.27 -16.71
N SER A 64 17.53 -1.97 -15.46
CA SER A 64 18.19 -2.58 -14.29
C SER A 64 17.26 -2.58 -13.09
N GLY A 65 17.31 -3.68 -12.33
CA GLY A 65 16.61 -3.83 -11.06
C GLY A 65 17.26 -3.05 -9.92
N GLY A 66 16.64 -3.12 -8.75
CA GLY A 66 17.17 -2.54 -7.53
C GLY A 66 16.08 -2.11 -6.56
N ARG A 67 16.53 -1.60 -5.40
CA ARG A 67 15.66 -1.16 -4.31
C ARG A 67 16.03 0.26 -3.89
N THR A 68 15.04 1.06 -3.56
CA THR A 68 15.22 2.39 -2.96
C THR A 68 13.93 2.83 -2.28
N THR A 69 13.96 3.92 -1.53
CA THR A 69 12.75 4.53 -0.99
C THR A 69 12.56 5.94 -1.55
N ALA A 70 11.33 6.41 -1.64
CA ALA A 70 11.02 7.78 -2.08
C ALA A 70 9.87 8.37 -1.27
N PRO A 71 9.84 9.72 -1.06
CA PRO A 71 8.78 10.39 -0.33
C PRO A 71 7.42 10.19 -1.02
N ALA A 72 6.56 9.33 -0.44
CA ALA A 72 5.33 8.83 -1.08
C ALA A 72 4.38 9.96 -1.50
N LYS A 73 4.15 10.93 -0.62
CA LYS A 73 3.24 12.06 -0.89
C LYS A 73 3.76 12.95 -2.01
N LYS A 74 5.03 13.38 -1.96
CA LYS A 74 5.64 14.22 -2.99
C LYS A 74 5.64 13.51 -4.35
N LEU A 75 5.99 12.23 -4.35
CA LEU A 75 5.98 11.42 -5.56
C LEU A 75 4.57 11.31 -6.16
N SER A 76 3.56 11.03 -5.34
CA SER A 76 2.17 10.95 -5.81
C SER A 76 1.66 12.27 -6.35
N GLU A 77 1.92 13.39 -5.67
CA GLU A 77 1.56 14.72 -6.12
C GLU A 77 2.23 15.03 -7.48
N LEU A 78 3.50 14.69 -7.62
CA LEU A 78 4.25 14.88 -8.87
C LEU A 78 3.67 14.03 -10.01
N CYS A 79 3.48 12.72 -9.79
CA CYS A 79 2.99 11.82 -10.84
C CYS A 79 1.57 12.19 -11.33
N ARG A 80 0.74 12.79 -10.48
CA ARG A 80 -0.59 13.27 -10.89
C ARG A 80 -0.54 14.44 -11.86
N LEU A 81 0.54 15.22 -11.89
CA LEU A 81 0.70 16.37 -12.78
C LEU A 81 1.08 15.95 -14.21
N PHE A 82 1.55 14.73 -14.43
CA PHE A 82 1.93 14.24 -15.74
C PHE A 82 0.70 14.01 -16.61
N LYS A 83 0.88 14.00 -17.94
CA LYS A 83 -0.20 13.78 -18.89
C LYS A 83 -0.64 12.32 -18.89
N GLU A 84 -1.89 12.08 -19.23
CA GLU A 84 -2.40 10.73 -19.46
C GLU A 84 -1.62 10.08 -20.63
N GLY A 85 -1.24 8.81 -20.44
CA GLY A 85 -0.44 8.06 -21.38
C GLY A 85 1.05 8.39 -21.41
N ASP A 86 1.53 9.33 -20.56
CA ASP A 86 2.98 9.58 -20.45
C ASP A 86 3.70 8.32 -19.94
N GLU A 87 4.78 7.97 -20.62
CA GLU A 87 5.77 7.02 -20.14
C GLU A 87 6.79 7.76 -19.28
N ILE A 88 6.97 7.31 -18.05
CA ILE A 88 7.82 7.92 -17.04
C ILE A 88 9.07 7.07 -16.88
N HIS A 89 10.23 7.70 -17.03
CA HIS A 89 11.53 7.09 -16.80
C HIS A 89 11.97 7.34 -15.36
N PHE A 90 12.12 6.28 -14.59
CA PHE A 90 12.67 6.29 -13.24
C PHE A 90 14.07 5.70 -13.24
N PHE A 91 15.04 6.40 -12.67
CA PHE A 91 16.36 5.85 -12.45
C PHE A 91 17.03 6.42 -11.19
N LEU A 92 17.91 5.63 -10.59
CA LEU A 92 18.65 6.01 -9.40
C LEU A 92 20.00 6.61 -9.80
N ASP A 93 20.31 7.78 -9.25
CA ASP A 93 21.60 8.49 -9.41
C ASP A 93 22.10 8.90 -8.02
N GLY A 94 23.01 8.11 -7.47
CA GLY A 94 23.40 8.22 -6.05
C GLY A 94 22.21 8.07 -5.12
N ASP A 95 22.05 9.03 -4.21
CA ASP A 95 20.94 9.05 -3.23
C ASP A 95 19.70 9.79 -3.77
N ASN A 96 19.54 9.86 -5.10
CA ASN A 96 18.44 10.57 -5.71
C ASN A 96 17.69 9.70 -6.71
N LEU A 97 16.38 9.66 -6.57
CA LEU A 97 15.47 9.13 -7.58
C LEU A 97 15.20 10.20 -8.64
N LYS A 98 15.72 9.98 -9.82
CA LYS A 98 15.48 10.83 -11.00
C LYS A 98 14.21 10.35 -11.71
N ILE A 99 13.42 11.31 -12.14
CA ILE A 99 12.15 11.09 -12.81
C ILE A 99 12.14 11.97 -14.06
N GLU A 100 12.09 11.35 -15.23
CA GLU A 100 12.05 12.04 -16.50
C GLU A 100 10.77 11.72 -17.26
N THR A 101 10.15 12.74 -17.82
CA THR A 101 8.95 12.64 -18.67
C THR A 101 9.11 13.52 -19.90
N SER A 102 8.16 13.49 -20.81
CA SER A 102 8.10 14.41 -21.96
C SER A 102 8.04 15.89 -21.54
N SER A 103 7.56 16.18 -20.34
CA SER A 103 7.31 17.55 -19.84
C SER A 103 8.38 18.08 -18.90
N GLY A 104 9.30 17.23 -18.40
CA GLY A 104 10.34 17.70 -17.49
C GLY A 104 11.17 16.63 -16.81
N LYS A 105 12.12 17.09 -16.03
CA LYS A 105 13.02 16.26 -15.21
C LYS A 105 12.90 16.68 -13.76
N TYR A 106 12.77 15.69 -12.89
CA TYR A 106 12.56 15.90 -11.46
C TYR A 106 13.53 15.05 -10.65
N ASN A 107 13.74 15.45 -9.41
CA ASN A 107 14.67 14.81 -8.51
C ASN A 107 14.04 14.71 -7.11
N LEU A 108 14.03 13.51 -6.52
CA LEU A 108 13.61 13.26 -5.15
C LEU A 108 14.75 12.61 -4.38
N SER A 109 15.06 13.15 -3.20
CA SER A 109 16.03 12.50 -2.30
C SER A 109 15.43 11.19 -1.77
N THR A 110 16.26 10.16 -1.72
CA THR A 110 15.90 8.83 -1.24
C THR A 110 16.47 8.57 0.16
N LEU A 111 15.97 7.54 0.82
CA LEU A 111 16.59 6.94 2.00
C LEU A 111 16.96 5.50 1.68
N PRO A 112 17.97 4.94 2.38
CA PRO A 112 18.40 3.55 2.15
C PRO A 112 17.23 2.58 2.29
N SER A 113 17.13 1.63 1.36
CA SER A 113 16.08 0.61 1.39
C SER A 113 16.23 -0.37 2.55
N GLU A 114 17.43 -0.51 3.07
CA GLU A 114 17.78 -1.38 4.20
C GLU A 114 17.14 -0.91 5.51
N ASP A 115 16.90 0.39 5.63
CA ASP A 115 16.28 1.00 6.81
C ASP A 115 14.74 0.92 6.77
N PHE A 116 14.16 0.48 5.63
CA PHE A 116 12.71 0.39 5.49
C PHE A 116 12.18 -0.87 6.18
N PRO A 117 11.28 -0.74 7.17
CA PRO A 117 10.72 -1.89 7.87
C PRO A 117 9.77 -2.67 6.96
N VAL A 118 10.02 -3.97 6.81
CA VAL A 118 9.16 -4.90 6.06
C VAL A 118 8.66 -5.95 7.02
N PHE A 119 7.38 -6.32 6.92
CA PHE A 119 6.86 -7.45 7.69
C PHE A 119 7.43 -8.77 7.17
N GLU A 120 7.94 -9.58 8.09
CA GLU A 120 8.27 -10.96 7.77
C GLU A 120 6.96 -11.72 7.50
N LYS A 121 6.89 -12.39 6.37
CA LYS A 121 5.75 -13.26 6.06
C LYS A 121 5.80 -14.47 6.98
N GLU A 122 4.81 -14.62 7.84
CA GLU A 122 4.62 -15.86 8.57
C GLU A 122 4.27 -16.99 7.58
N GLU A 123 5.08 -18.04 7.57
CA GLU A 123 4.81 -19.25 6.79
C GLU A 123 3.80 -20.12 7.57
N GLY A 124 2.77 -20.62 6.90
CA GLY A 124 1.90 -21.68 7.45
C GLY A 124 0.50 -21.25 7.91
N GLY A 125 0.00 -20.10 7.52
CA GLY A 125 -1.39 -19.70 7.78
C GLY A 125 -2.42 -20.41 6.87
N ASN A 126 -3.67 -20.48 7.32
CA ASN A 126 -4.78 -20.92 6.49
C ASN A 126 -5.15 -19.85 5.45
N THR A 127 -5.39 -20.26 4.22
CA THR A 127 -5.78 -19.34 3.13
C THR A 127 -7.29 -19.36 2.95
N VAL A 128 -7.89 -18.18 2.91
CA VAL A 128 -9.31 -18.01 2.62
C VAL A 128 -9.47 -17.14 1.36
N ASN A 129 -10.25 -17.63 0.39
CA ASN A 129 -10.56 -16.90 -0.82
C ASN A 129 -11.92 -16.20 -0.68
N ILE A 130 -11.90 -14.88 -0.80
CA ILE A 130 -13.11 -14.04 -0.76
C ILE A 130 -13.09 -13.03 -1.90
N THR A 131 -14.25 -12.77 -2.52
CA THR A 131 -14.35 -11.74 -3.54
C THR A 131 -14.30 -10.34 -2.91
N GLY A 132 -13.69 -9.37 -3.61
CA GLY A 132 -13.64 -7.98 -3.13
C GLY A 132 -15.00 -7.37 -2.74
N PRO A 133 -16.07 -7.53 -3.55
CA PRO A 133 -17.40 -7.08 -3.17
C PRO A 133 -17.94 -7.70 -1.89
N ASN A 134 -17.71 -9.00 -1.65
CA ASN A 134 -18.14 -9.68 -0.45
C ASN A 134 -17.38 -9.18 0.79
N LEU A 135 -16.07 -9.05 0.72
CA LEU A 135 -15.27 -8.48 1.80
C LEU A 135 -15.71 -7.04 2.13
N LYS A 136 -15.89 -6.22 1.10
CA LYS A 136 -16.39 -4.85 1.26
C LYS A 136 -17.77 -4.82 1.95
N ALA A 137 -18.67 -5.72 1.58
CA ALA A 137 -20.00 -5.81 2.19
C ALA A 137 -19.94 -6.22 3.66
N LEU A 138 -19.08 -7.18 4.02
CA LEU A 138 -18.85 -7.58 5.42
C LEU A 138 -18.38 -6.40 6.26
N ILE A 139 -17.34 -5.70 5.80
CA ILE A 139 -16.77 -4.54 6.50
C ILE A 139 -17.82 -3.43 6.63
N TYR A 140 -18.49 -3.07 5.53
CA TYR A 140 -19.46 -1.97 5.53
C TYR A 140 -20.65 -2.20 6.47
N LYS A 141 -21.15 -3.46 6.54
CA LYS A 141 -22.30 -3.83 7.37
C LYS A 141 -21.98 -3.89 8.87
N THR A 142 -20.73 -3.90 9.27
CA THR A 142 -20.34 -4.08 10.68
C THR A 142 -19.50 -2.93 11.22
N SER A 143 -18.69 -2.25 10.40
CA SER A 143 -17.74 -1.23 10.84
C SER A 143 -18.37 -0.05 11.59
N PHE A 144 -19.64 0.30 11.33
CA PHE A 144 -20.34 1.37 12.04
C PHE A 144 -20.54 1.11 13.53
N ALA A 145 -20.44 -0.15 13.96
CA ALA A 145 -20.59 -0.56 15.34
C ALA A 145 -19.25 -0.69 16.09
N MET A 146 -18.11 -0.44 15.43
CA MET A 146 -16.81 -0.40 16.09
C MET A 146 -16.72 0.76 17.08
N GLY A 147 -15.93 0.58 18.16
CA GLY A 147 -15.46 1.67 18.99
C GLY A 147 -14.58 2.64 18.17
N ASN A 148 -14.51 3.88 18.61
CA ASN A 148 -13.63 4.88 18.02
C ASN A 148 -12.75 5.46 19.15
N GLN A 149 -11.45 5.13 19.12
CA GLN A 149 -10.47 5.51 20.13
C GLN A 149 -10.88 5.06 21.56
N ASP A 150 -11.54 3.90 21.67
CA ASP A 150 -11.83 3.29 22.97
C ASP A 150 -10.52 2.76 23.58
N TRP A 151 -10.33 2.95 24.89
CA TRP A 151 -9.17 2.42 25.62
C TRP A 151 -9.12 0.88 25.60
N ARG A 152 -10.24 0.23 25.39
CA ARG A 152 -10.35 -1.21 25.10
C ARG A 152 -10.05 -1.42 23.62
N HIS A 153 -8.78 -1.53 23.26
CA HIS A 153 -8.30 -1.55 21.88
C HIS A 153 -9.01 -2.59 20.99
N TYR A 154 -9.41 -3.74 21.55
CA TYR A 154 -10.13 -4.79 20.82
C TYR A 154 -11.52 -4.36 20.33
N LEU A 155 -12.11 -3.29 20.83
CA LEU A 155 -13.36 -2.73 20.32
C LEU A 155 -13.16 -1.81 19.10
N ASN A 156 -11.94 -1.37 18.85
CA ASN A 156 -11.63 -0.47 17.72
C ASN A 156 -11.43 -1.24 16.40
N GLY A 157 -11.71 -2.53 16.36
CA GLY A 157 -11.54 -3.39 15.21
C GLY A 157 -12.74 -4.28 14.91
N LEU A 158 -12.70 -4.95 13.78
CA LEU A 158 -13.62 -6.00 13.40
C LEU A 158 -13.07 -7.36 13.86
N TYR A 159 -13.91 -8.16 14.50
CA TYR A 159 -13.64 -9.56 14.68
C TYR A 159 -14.10 -10.32 13.41
N ILE A 160 -13.21 -11.08 12.82
CA ILE A 160 -13.51 -11.93 11.65
C ILE A 160 -13.25 -13.38 12.04
N SER A 161 -14.26 -14.23 11.88
CA SER A 161 -14.17 -15.69 12.06
C SER A 161 -14.45 -16.38 10.74
N VAL A 162 -13.70 -17.45 10.49
CA VAL A 162 -13.91 -18.34 9.34
C VAL A 162 -14.14 -19.74 9.88
N GLU A 163 -15.33 -20.25 9.70
CA GLU A 163 -15.74 -21.58 10.15
C GLU A 163 -16.50 -22.28 9.02
N ASP A 164 -16.11 -23.50 8.73
CA ASP A 164 -16.63 -24.28 7.61
C ASP A 164 -16.56 -23.46 6.29
N ASN A 165 -17.70 -23.17 5.71
CA ASN A 165 -17.83 -22.38 4.49
C ASN A 165 -18.40 -20.97 4.76
N ASN A 166 -18.25 -20.45 5.97
CA ASN A 166 -18.81 -19.16 6.36
C ASN A 166 -17.72 -18.20 6.82
N ILE A 167 -17.87 -16.95 6.46
CA ILE A 167 -17.11 -15.85 7.06
C ILE A 167 -18.08 -14.98 7.84
N THR A 168 -17.81 -14.81 9.11
CA THR A 168 -18.58 -13.96 10.02
C THR A 168 -17.75 -12.73 10.40
N SER A 169 -18.31 -11.54 10.28
CA SER A 169 -17.74 -10.31 10.78
C SER A 169 -18.61 -9.77 11.91
N VAL A 170 -17.98 -9.37 13.01
CA VAL A 170 -18.63 -8.78 14.19
C VAL A 170 -17.92 -7.53 14.63
N ALA A 171 -18.68 -6.51 14.98
CA ALA A 171 -18.17 -5.30 15.63
C ALA A 171 -19.08 -4.87 16.78
N THR A 172 -18.51 -4.30 17.82
CA THR A 172 -19.25 -3.71 18.95
C THR A 172 -18.46 -2.59 19.60
N ASP A 173 -19.16 -1.60 20.13
CA ASP A 173 -18.63 -0.53 21.00
C ASP A 173 -19.11 -0.70 22.47
N ALA A 174 -19.64 -1.88 22.81
CA ALA A 174 -20.29 -2.24 24.07
C ALA A 174 -21.72 -1.66 24.25
N HIS A 175 -22.19 -0.77 23.37
CA HIS A 175 -23.56 -0.21 23.40
C HIS A 175 -24.43 -0.77 22.26
N ARG A 176 -23.79 -1.15 21.17
CA ARG A 176 -24.42 -1.78 20.00
C ARG A 176 -23.52 -2.87 19.45
N LEU A 177 -24.10 -3.81 18.74
CA LEU A 177 -23.41 -4.90 18.06
C LEU A 177 -23.96 -5.06 16.65
N ALA A 178 -23.06 -5.21 15.69
CA ALA A 178 -23.40 -5.58 14.33
C ALA A 178 -22.72 -6.91 13.97
N LEU A 179 -23.47 -7.79 13.33
CA LEU A 179 -23.01 -9.08 12.83
C LEU A 179 -23.39 -9.24 11.36
N SER A 180 -22.48 -9.67 10.55
CA SER A 180 -22.72 -10.04 9.15
C SER A 180 -22.06 -11.37 8.84
N LEU A 181 -22.77 -12.23 8.11
CA LEU A 181 -22.32 -13.55 7.70
C LEU A 181 -22.46 -13.69 6.19
N ILE A 182 -21.46 -14.29 5.55
CA ILE A 182 -21.50 -14.70 4.15
C ILE A 182 -21.06 -16.13 4.01
N HIS A 183 -21.59 -16.81 2.98
CA HIS A 183 -21.08 -18.11 2.53
C HIS A 183 -19.99 -17.93 1.50
N ILE A 184 -18.95 -18.77 1.57
CA ILE A 184 -17.81 -18.81 0.63
C ILE A 184 -17.77 -20.15 -0.08
#